data_2b22b649a96fd491302b228a0635f32d
#
_entry.id   2b22b649a96fd491302b228a0635f32d
#
_cell.length_a   1.000
_cell.length_b   1.000
_cell.length_c   1.000
_cell.angle_alpha   90.00
_cell.angle_beta   90.00
_cell.angle_gamma   90.00
#
_symmetry.space_group_name_H-M   'P 1'
#
loop_
_entity.id
_entity.type
_entity.pdbx_description
1 polymer ?
#
loop_
_entity_poly.entity_id
_entity_poly.type
_entity_poly.pdbx_seq_one_letter_code
_entity_poly.pdbx_strand_id
1 'polypeptide(L)'
;MTEYAPDYVYVTYIRTTPKKVWDALTVPEFCRQYWTYSNISDWKVGSGWEHKADDGKVMIHGKVLESDPPKRLSYSWSAPGNEANASKVAFDIAEAGDMVKLTVTHSELRAGSEMAKGIAIGWPRVLSSLKSWLETGAPLVKSWSEYKNNLDI
;
A
#
# COMPACT_ATOMS: atom_id res chain seq x y z
N MET A 1 2.14 27.42 -9.42
CA MET A 1 2.38 26.26 -10.26
C MET A 1 2.45 25.01 -9.42
N THR A 2 1.96 23.93 -9.97
CA THR A 2 1.95 22.70 -9.22
C THR A 2 3.32 22.06 -9.23
N GLU A 3 3.67 21.48 -8.09
CA GLU A 3 4.90 20.73 -7.92
C GLU A 3 4.62 19.26 -7.71
N TYR A 4 3.39 18.85 -7.96
CA TYR A 4 3.01 17.47 -7.84
C TYR A 4 3.17 16.71 -9.14
N ALA A 5 3.60 15.47 -9.04
CA ALA A 5 3.55 14.53 -10.15
C ALA A 5 2.09 14.19 -10.46
N PRO A 6 1.79 13.70 -11.67
CA PRO A 6 0.46 13.13 -11.92
C PRO A 6 0.16 12.01 -10.93
N ASP A 7 -1.12 11.81 -10.63
CA ASP A 7 -1.53 10.71 -9.75
C ASP A 7 -1.03 9.39 -10.32
N TYR A 8 -0.48 8.56 -9.44
CA TYR A 8 -0.10 7.20 -9.81
C TYR A 8 -1.30 6.29 -9.56
N VAL A 9 -1.74 5.57 -10.57
CA VAL A 9 -2.89 4.66 -10.47
C VAL A 9 -2.46 3.27 -10.90
N TYR A 10 -2.76 2.29 -10.07
CA TYR A 10 -2.52 0.88 -10.39
C TYR A 10 -3.80 0.10 -10.16
N VAL A 11 -4.21 -0.68 -11.16
CA VAL A 11 -5.42 -1.50 -11.11
C VAL A 11 -5.04 -2.96 -11.26
N THR A 12 -5.58 -3.80 -10.39
CA THR A 12 -5.40 -5.25 -10.50
C THR A 12 -6.70 -5.96 -10.15
N TYR A 13 -6.89 -7.14 -10.72
CA TYR A 13 -8.03 -7.99 -10.43
C TYR A 13 -7.54 -9.22 -9.69
N ILE A 14 -8.16 -9.53 -8.56
CA ILE A 14 -7.76 -10.62 -7.67
C ILE A 14 -8.94 -11.54 -7.46
N ARG A 15 -8.74 -12.82 -7.63
CA ARG A 15 -9.79 -13.82 -7.35
C ARG A 15 -9.90 -14.04 -5.87
N THR A 16 -10.72 -13.23 -5.23
CA THR A 16 -10.90 -13.19 -3.79
C THR A 16 -12.18 -12.42 -3.46
N THR A 17 -12.37 -12.07 -2.19
CA THR A 17 -13.53 -11.29 -1.73
C THR A 17 -13.08 -9.92 -1.22
N PRO A 18 -13.98 -8.92 -1.23
CA PRO A 18 -13.64 -7.60 -0.68
C PRO A 18 -13.14 -7.65 0.77
N LYS A 19 -13.76 -8.49 1.61
CA LYS A 19 -13.34 -8.61 3.00
C LYS A 19 -11.90 -9.12 3.12
N LYS A 20 -11.51 -10.09 2.29
CA LYS A 20 -10.15 -10.62 2.32
C LYS A 20 -9.13 -9.58 1.87
N VAL A 21 -9.48 -8.75 0.89
CA VAL A 21 -8.61 -7.63 0.49
C VAL A 21 -8.49 -6.64 1.64
N TRP A 22 -9.61 -6.27 2.24
CA TRP A 22 -9.59 -5.35 3.39
C TRP A 22 -8.70 -5.86 4.51
N ASP A 23 -8.89 -7.13 4.89
CA ASP A 23 -8.10 -7.74 5.94
C ASP A 23 -6.61 -7.78 5.58
N ALA A 24 -6.30 -8.06 4.33
CA ALA A 24 -4.92 -8.08 3.85
C ALA A 24 -4.25 -6.70 3.96
N LEU A 25 -5.03 -5.62 3.83
CA LEU A 25 -4.49 -4.27 3.93
C LEU A 25 -4.38 -3.78 5.38
N THR A 26 -5.18 -4.33 6.30
CA THR A 26 -5.36 -3.75 7.64
C THR A 26 -4.90 -4.63 8.78
N VAL A 27 -4.78 -5.94 8.59
CA VAL A 27 -4.34 -6.86 9.64
C VAL A 27 -2.83 -7.03 9.53
N PRO A 28 -2.05 -6.66 10.57
CA PRO A 28 -0.59 -6.66 10.49
C PRO A 28 0.01 -8.00 10.06
N GLU A 29 -0.49 -9.11 10.59
CA GLU A 29 0.03 -10.43 10.27
C GLU A 29 -0.16 -10.77 8.79
N PHE A 30 -1.25 -10.30 8.19
CA PHE A 30 -1.53 -10.53 6.77
C PHE A 30 -0.65 -9.64 5.91
N CYS A 31 -0.45 -8.37 6.30
CA CYS A 31 0.44 -7.46 5.57
C CYS A 31 1.84 -8.08 5.45
N ARG A 32 2.31 -8.71 6.51
CA ARG A 32 3.64 -9.32 6.52
C ARG A 32 3.80 -10.47 5.55
N GLN A 33 2.70 -11.14 5.21
CA GLN A 33 2.76 -12.29 4.30
C GLN A 33 3.19 -11.90 2.87
N TYR A 34 2.77 -10.73 2.41
CA TYR A 34 3.04 -10.33 1.02
C TYR A 34 3.89 -9.07 0.92
N TRP A 35 3.97 -8.27 1.98
CA TRP A 35 4.68 -6.98 1.95
C TRP A 35 5.97 -7.02 2.77
N THR A 36 6.10 -7.95 3.69
CA THR A 36 7.19 -8.10 4.66
C THR A 36 7.27 -6.98 5.70
N TYR A 37 6.28 -6.11 5.72
CA TYR A 37 6.10 -5.06 6.72
C TYR A 37 4.72 -5.18 7.32
N SER A 38 4.49 -4.53 8.45
CA SER A 38 3.19 -4.52 9.12
C SER A 38 2.57 -3.14 9.04
N ASN A 39 1.30 -3.07 8.65
CA ASN A 39 0.52 -1.83 8.73
C ASN A 39 -0.26 -1.87 10.03
N ILE A 40 -0.08 -0.85 10.87
CA ILE A 40 -0.63 -0.84 12.22
C ILE A 40 -1.46 0.41 12.44
N SER A 41 -2.73 0.22 12.78
CA SER A 41 -3.68 1.29 13.12
C SER A 41 -4.95 0.66 13.67
N ASP A 42 -5.83 1.45 14.25
CA ASP A 42 -7.21 1.03 14.52
C ASP A 42 -8.12 1.31 13.30
N TRP A 43 -7.58 1.96 12.30
CA TRP A 43 -8.22 2.26 11.00
C TRP A 43 -9.48 3.12 11.11
N LYS A 44 -9.55 3.92 12.17
CA LYS A 44 -10.60 4.93 12.30
C LYS A 44 -10.11 6.25 11.70
N VAL A 45 -11.01 7.00 11.08
CA VAL A 45 -10.68 8.30 10.51
C VAL A 45 -10.05 9.19 11.58
N GLY A 46 -8.92 9.79 11.26
CA GLY A 46 -8.16 10.64 12.17
C GLY A 46 -7.10 9.93 12.98
N SER A 47 -7.15 8.59 13.04
CA SER A 47 -6.14 7.82 13.76
C SER A 47 -4.83 7.78 12.98
N GLY A 48 -3.73 7.67 13.70
CA GLY A 48 -2.42 7.42 13.10
C GLY A 48 -2.32 6.01 12.56
N TRP A 49 -1.44 5.83 11.58
CA TRP A 49 -1.06 4.50 11.09
C TRP A 49 0.44 4.46 10.87
N GLU A 50 1.00 3.28 10.97
CA GLU A 50 2.44 3.08 10.79
C GLU A 50 2.71 1.86 9.93
N HIS A 51 3.72 1.98 9.08
CA HIS A 51 4.23 0.91 8.24
C HIS A 51 5.58 0.52 8.83
N LYS A 52 5.64 -0.62 9.52
CA LYS A 52 6.79 -1.02 10.31
C LYS A 52 7.50 -2.23 9.76
N ALA A 53 8.82 -2.19 9.79
CA ALA A 53 9.66 -3.36 9.55
C ALA A 53 9.67 -4.27 10.78
N ASP A 54 10.15 -5.51 10.60
CA ASP A 54 10.18 -6.49 11.68
C ASP A 54 11.05 -6.06 12.87
N ASP A 55 12.04 -5.20 12.64
CA ASP A 55 12.88 -4.68 13.72
C ASP A 55 12.21 -3.52 14.47
N GLY A 56 10.96 -3.18 14.12
CA GLY A 56 10.22 -2.10 14.76
C GLY A 56 10.43 -0.73 14.13
N LYS A 57 11.29 -0.63 13.12
CA LYS A 57 11.55 0.65 12.47
C LYS A 57 10.32 1.10 11.69
N VAL A 58 9.88 2.34 11.92
CA VAL A 58 8.78 2.94 11.18
C VAL A 58 9.34 3.44 9.85
N MET A 59 8.88 2.86 8.76
CA MET A 59 9.32 3.23 7.41
C MET A 59 8.47 4.33 6.82
N ILE A 60 7.17 4.28 7.07
CA ILE A 60 6.17 5.23 6.59
C ILE A 60 5.15 5.40 7.69
N HIS A 61 4.54 6.59 7.78
CA HIS A 61 3.44 6.82 8.71
C HIS A 61 2.51 7.90 8.16
N GLY A 62 1.39 8.09 8.84
CA GLY A 62 0.42 9.11 8.47
C GLY A 62 -0.84 9.01 9.29
N LYS A 63 -1.93 9.51 8.72
CA LYS A 63 -3.25 9.47 9.34
C LYS A 63 -4.27 8.86 8.40
N VAL A 64 -5.23 8.14 8.95
CA VAL A 64 -6.35 7.58 8.20
C VAL A 64 -7.26 8.74 7.81
N LEU A 65 -7.52 8.87 6.52
CA LEU A 65 -8.36 9.94 5.96
C LEU A 65 -9.77 9.45 5.68
N GLU A 66 -9.92 8.22 5.18
CA GLU A 66 -11.20 7.60 4.91
C GLU A 66 -11.15 6.13 5.30
N SER A 67 -12.25 5.62 5.84
CA SER A 67 -12.32 4.22 6.22
C SER A 67 -13.76 3.75 6.08
N ASP A 68 -14.03 3.02 5.01
CA ASP A 68 -15.36 2.47 4.69
C ASP A 68 -15.18 0.98 4.34
N PRO A 69 -15.05 0.12 5.36
CA PRO A 69 -14.83 -1.32 5.14
C PRO A 69 -16.02 -1.97 4.42
N PRO A 70 -15.79 -2.86 3.50
CA PRO A 70 -14.53 -3.24 2.87
C PRO A 70 -14.33 -2.56 1.51
N LYS A 71 -14.81 -1.31 1.35
CA LYS A 71 -14.90 -0.66 0.04
C LYS A 71 -13.81 0.35 -0.23
N ARG A 72 -13.41 1.13 0.78
CA ARG A 72 -12.46 2.21 0.55
C ARG A 72 -11.65 2.50 1.82
N LEU A 73 -10.35 2.61 1.64
CA LEU A 73 -9.42 3.01 2.68
C LEU A 73 -8.47 4.05 2.10
N SER A 74 -8.30 5.18 2.78
CA SER A 74 -7.27 6.14 2.37
C SER A 74 -6.53 6.68 3.58
N TYR A 75 -5.26 7.03 3.36
CA TYR A 75 -4.42 7.57 4.42
C TYR A 75 -3.32 8.45 3.83
N SER A 76 -2.78 9.33 4.66
CA SER A 76 -1.61 10.09 4.28
C SER A 76 -0.35 9.22 4.41
N TRP A 77 0.70 9.62 3.72
CA TRP A 77 1.88 8.77 3.52
C TRP A 77 3.11 9.65 3.55
N SER A 78 3.97 9.47 4.53
CA SER A 78 5.22 10.19 4.58
C SER A 78 6.31 9.38 5.26
N ALA A 79 7.55 9.60 4.84
CA ALA A 79 8.70 9.10 5.57
C ALA A 79 8.85 9.91 6.85
N PRO A 80 9.34 9.29 7.94
CA PRO A 80 9.60 10.03 9.18
C PRO A 80 10.55 11.20 8.93
N GLY A 81 10.19 12.38 9.44
CA GLY A 81 10.97 13.59 9.26
C GLY A 81 10.62 14.37 7.98
N ASN A 82 9.74 13.84 7.14
CA ASN A 82 9.36 14.48 5.89
C ASN A 82 7.86 14.75 5.80
N GLU A 83 7.22 15.00 6.93
CA GLU A 83 5.76 15.14 7.00
C GLU A 83 5.23 16.31 6.19
N ALA A 84 6.04 17.34 5.98
CA ALA A 84 5.65 18.47 5.14
C ALA A 84 5.38 18.08 3.69
N ASN A 85 5.93 16.96 3.25
CA ASN A 85 5.76 16.44 1.88
C ASN A 85 4.89 15.19 1.85
N ALA A 86 4.00 15.03 2.82
CA ALA A 86 3.11 13.89 2.87
C ALA A 86 2.26 13.79 1.60
N SER A 87 2.15 12.59 1.09
CA SER A 87 1.28 12.26 -0.04
C SER A 87 0.05 11.52 0.46
N LYS A 88 -0.81 11.07 -0.46
CA LYS A 88 -2.05 10.38 -0.11
C LYS A 88 -2.17 9.09 -0.90
N VAL A 89 -2.65 8.06 -0.23
CA VAL A 89 -2.92 6.76 -0.85
C VAL A 89 -4.39 6.43 -0.64
N ALA A 90 -5.06 5.96 -1.69
CA ALA A 90 -6.43 5.48 -1.60
C ALA A 90 -6.53 4.10 -2.23
N PHE A 91 -7.22 3.20 -1.53
CA PHE A 91 -7.54 1.86 -2.03
C PHE A 91 -9.04 1.80 -2.27
N ASP A 92 -9.44 1.49 -3.50
CA ASP A 92 -10.83 1.24 -3.86
C ASP A 92 -11.00 -0.23 -4.14
N ILE A 93 -11.94 -0.86 -3.44
CA ILE A 93 -12.16 -2.31 -3.47
C ILE A 93 -13.57 -2.54 -3.99
N ALA A 94 -13.70 -3.09 -5.19
CA ALA A 94 -15.00 -3.29 -5.83
C ALA A 94 -15.16 -4.74 -6.29
N GLU A 95 -16.38 -5.27 -6.14
CA GLU A 95 -16.68 -6.58 -6.67
C GLU A 95 -16.69 -6.55 -8.20
N ALA A 96 -16.14 -7.60 -8.80
CA ALA A 96 -16.08 -7.75 -10.24
C ALA A 96 -16.31 -9.23 -10.58
N GLY A 97 -17.58 -9.66 -10.53
CA GLY A 97 -17.93 -11.06 -10.70
C GLY A 97 -17.39 -11.89 -9.53
N ASP A 98 -16.59 -12.90 -9.83
CA ASP A 98 -15.96 -13.73 -8.80
C ASP A 98 -14.58 -13.19 -8.37
N MET A 99 -14.29 -11.96 -8.75
CA MET A 99 -13.03 -11.29 -8.45
C MET A 99 -13.29 -9.98 -7.74
N VAL A 100 -12.21 -9.37 -7.26
CA VAL A 100 -12.19 -8.01 -6.75
C VAL A 100 -11.35 -7.17 -7.67
N LYS A 101 -11.86 -5.99 -8.03
CA LYS A 101 -11.06 -4.96 -8.69
C LYS A 101 -10.47 -4.09 -7.59
N LEU A 102 -9.16 -4.10 -7.46
CA LEU A 102 -8.45 -3.26 -6.50
C LEU A 102 -7.74 -2.14 -7.25
N THR A 103 -8.08 -0.90 -6.91
CA THR A 103 -7.43 0.28 -7.47
C THR A 103 -6.66 1.00 -6.38
N VAL A 104 -5.37 1.25 -6.62
CA VAL A 104 -4.55 2.06 -5.74
C VAL A 104 -4.27 3.38 -6.44
N THR A 105 -4.58 4.49 -5.77
CA THR A 105 -4.29 5.83 -6.27
C THR A 105 -3.36 6.50 -5.26
N HIS A 106 -2.18 6.89 -5.73
CA HIS A 106 -1.20 7.59 -4.90
C HIS A 106 -1.06 9.00 -5.49
N SER A 107 -1.51 9.98 -4.73
CA SER A 107 -1.62 11.37 -5.18
C SER A 107 -0.80 12.31 -4.31
N GLU A 108 -0.66 13.56 -4.77
CA GLU A 108 0.08 14.60 -4.06
C GLU A 108 1.55 14.23 -3.82
N LEU A 109 2.12 13.52 -4.77
CA LEU A 109 3.55 13.21 -4.77
C LEU A 109 4.32 14.37 -5.38
N ARG A 110 5.40 14.80 -4.74
CA ARG A 110 6.25 15.85 -5.29
C ARG A 110 6.87 15.37 -6.59
N ALA A 111 6.77 16.21 -7.62
CA ALA A 111 7.31 15.89 -8.94
C ALA A 111 8.83 15.66 -8.87
N GLY A 112 9.29 14.54 -9.45
CA GLY A 112 10.71 14.20 -9.47
C GLY A 112 11.31 13.76 -8.16
N SER A 113 10.47 13.57 -7.12
CA SER A 113 10.96 13.14 -5.81
C SER A 113 11.35 11.66 -5.80
N GLU A 114 12.20 11.30 -4.84
CA GLU A 114 12.55 9.90 -4.64
C GLU A 114 11.34 9.07 -4.25
N MET A 115 10.42 9.66 -3.50
CA MET A 115 9.18 8.97 -3.14
C MET A 115 8.36 8.66 -4.39
N ALA A 116 8.19 9.62 -5.31
CA ALA A 116 7.43 9.39 -6.53
C ALA A 116 8.04 8.27 -7.38
N LYS A 117 9.36 8.24 -7.47
CA LYS A 117 10.07 7.17 -8.20
C LYS A 117 9.91 5.83 -7.51
N GLY A 118 10.06 5.83 -6.19
CA GLY A 118 10.00 4.60 -5.40
C GLY A 118 8.64 3.93 -5.44
N ILE A 119 7.55 4.70 -5.32
CA ILE A 119 6.22 4.09 -5.30
C ILE A 119 5.82 3.56 -6.67
N ALA A 120 6.30 4.17 -7.75
CA ALA A 120 6.00 3.68 -9.10
C ALA A 120 6.62 2.30 -9.36
N ILE A 121 7.72 2.00 -8.67
CA ILE A 121 8.33 0.68 -8.71
C ILE A 121 7.69 -0.24 -7.66
N GLY A 122 7.42 0.30 -6.49
CA GLY A 122 6.97 -0.49 -5.34
C GLY A 122 5.55 -1.03 -5.46
N TRP A 123 4.59 -0.21 -5.86
CA TRP A 123 3.20 -0.66 -5.91
C TRP A 123 2.98 -1.87 -6.81
N PRO A 124 3.51 -1.92 -8.04
CA PRO A 124 3.33 -3.12 -8.87
C PRO A 124 3.87 -4.39 -8.23
N ARG A 125 4.99 -4.29 -7.53
CA ARG A 125 5.59 -5.45 -6.85
C ARG A 125 4.75 -5.90 -5.68
N VAL A 126 4.38 -4.98 -4.82
CA VAL A 126 3.59 -5.28 -3.61
C VAL A 126 2.24 -5.85 -3.99
N LEU A 127 1.56 -5.23 -4.96
CA LEU A 127 0.21 -5.67 -5.32
C LEU A 127 0.22 -6.98 -6.12
N SER A 128 1.28 -7.23 -6.88
CA SER A 128 1.46 -8.54 -7.52
C SER A 128 1.67 -9.63 -6.47
N SER A 129 2.44 -9.33 -5.42
CA SER A 129 2.65 -10.26 -4.32
C SER A 129 1.37 -10.49 -3.53
N LEU A 130 0.58 -9.43 -3.30
CA LEU A 130 -0.73 -9.54 -2.65
C LEU A 130 -1.66 -10.45 -3.46
N LYS A 131 -1.73 -10.22 -4.76
CA LYS A 131 -2.56 -11.04 -5.65
C LYS A 131 -2.16 -12.51 -5.57
N SER A 132 -0.87 -12.79 -5.66
CA SER A 132 -0.38 -14.17 -5.56
C SER A 132 -0.75 -14.79 -4.23
N TRP A 133 -0.53 -14.06 -3.14
CA TRP A 133 -0.81 -14.58 -1.81
C TRP A 133 -2.31 -14.86 -1.61
N LEU A 134 -3.17 -13.96 -2.03
CA LEU A 134 -4.61 -14.15 -1.88
C LEU A 134 -5.15 -15.29 -2.76
N GLU A 135 -4.58 -15.47 -3.95
CA GLU A 135 -5.05 -16.49 -4.88
C GLU A 135 -4.44 -17.87 -4.63
N THR A 136 -3.21 -17.94 -4.15
CA THR A 136 -2.49 -19.20 -4.04
C THR A 136 -1.99 -19.54 -2.65
N GLY A 137 -2.02 -18.58 -1.73
CA GLY A 137 -1.46 -18.75 -0.39
C GLY A 137 0.04 -18.47 -0.31
N ALA A 138 0.69 -18.14 -1.43
CA ALA A 138 2.13 -17.87 -1.45
C ALA A 138 2.41 -16.49 -2.03
N PRO A 139 3.27 -15.68 -1.37
CA PRO A 139 3.68 -14.39 -1.93
C PRO A 139 4.67 -14.61 -3.08
N LEU A 140 4.96 -13.52 -3.81
CA LEU A 140 5.96 -13.59 -4.89
C LEU A 140 7.38 -13.46 -4.35
N VAL A 141 7.58 -12.69 -3.29
CA VAL A 141 8.90 -12.50 -2.69
C VAL A 141 8.82 -12.68 -1.19
N LYS A 142 9.90 -13.18 -0.61
CA LYS A 142 10.01 -13.36 0.85
C LYS A 142 10.56 -12.13 1.53
N SER A 143 11.36 -11.35 0.82
CA SER A 143 11.97 -10.15 1.36
C SER A 143 12.19 -9.14 0.25
N TRP A 144 11.64 -7.96 0.43
CA TRP A 144 11.81 -6.89 -0.54
C TRP A 144 13.24 -6.35 -0.53
N SER A 145 13.94 -6.46 0.60
CA SER A 145 15.33 -6.02 0.66
C SER A 145 16.23 -6.88 -0.23
N GLU A 146 16.02 -8.20 -0.24
CA GLU A 146 16.76 -9.10 -1.15
C GLU A 146 16.42 -8.79 -2.60
N TYR A 147 15.14 -8.64 -2.86
CA TYR A 147 14.65 -8.42 -4.21
C TYR A 147 15.15 -7.09 -4.77
N LYS A 148 15.22 -6.08 -3.92
CA LYS A 148 15.67 -4.76 -4.31
C LYS A 148 17.10 -4.77 -4.83
N ASN A 149 17.96 -5.57 -4.21
CA ASN A 149 19.36 -5.66 -4.61
C ASN A 149 19.54 -6.26 -6.00
N ASN A 150 18.59 -7.08 -6.43
CA ASN A 150 18.67 -7.75 -7.73
C ASN A 150 18.00 -6.97 -8.85
N LEU A 151 17.20 -5.98 -8.52
CA LEU A 151 16.43 -5.28 -9.53
C LEU A 151 17.03 -3.98 -9.98
N ASP A 152 17.81 -3.38 -9.21
CA ASP A 152 18.68 -2.28 -9.60
C ASP A 152 18.13 -1.42 -10.74
N ILE A 153 16.88 -1.04 -10.63
CA ILE A 153 16.17 -0.32 -11.65
C ILE A 153 15.60 0.94 -11.09
#